data_27710e59bd56b0fb0ec4616eebbd2d99
#
_entry.id   27710e59bd56b0fb0ec4616eebbd2d99
#
_cell.length_a   1.000
_cell.length_b   1.000
_cell.length_c   1.000
_cell.angle_alpha   90.00
_cell.angle_beta   90.00
_cell.angle_gamma   90.00
#
_symmetry.space_group_name_H-M   'P 1'
#
loop_
_entity.id
_entity.type
_entity.pdbx_description
1 polymer ?
#
loop_
_entity_poly.entity_id
_entity_poly.type
_entity_poly.pdbx_seq_one_letter_code
_entity_poly.pdbx_strand_id
1 'polypeptide(L)'
;MIDSLRSELLSKNVTLVAVSKTRPPEQVMDIYGQGQRIFGENRAQEMMEKHQVLPSDIQWHLIGHLQTNKVKGIASFVQMIHSVDSLRLLQEIDKQAKTVHRVIDCLLQFHIAQEETKFGLDEAEAWALLQSEEYAQMRHIRLCGVMGMASFTDNMEQVRREFQLLNAIFHRLQSAFFSGMPHFREISMGMSGDWRVAVQEGSTMVRIGSAIFK
;
A
#
# COMPACT_ATOMS: atom_id res chain seq x y z
N MET A 1 -8.54 -19.80 -10.36
CA MET A 1 -7.91 -18.59 -10.94
C MET A 1 -7.04 -17.85 -9.92
N ILE A 2 -7.54 -17.54 -8.71
CA ILE A 2 -6.73 -16.88 -7.66
C ILE A 2 -5.57 -17.78 -7.19
N ASP A 3 -5.76 -19.09 -7.09
CA ASP A 3 -4.72 -20.03 -6.66
C ASP A 3 -3.51 -20.05 -7.60
N SER A 4 -3.75 -20.02 -8.91
CA SER A 4 -2.66 -19.96 -9.90
C SER A 4 -1.89 -18.65 -9.78
N LEU A 5 -2.60 -17.51 -9.66
CA LEU A 5 -1.98 -16.20 -9.47
C LEU A 5 -1.18 -16.16 -8.15
N ARG A 6 -1.77 -16.64 -7.06
CA ARG A 6 -1.12 -16.68 -5.76
C ARG A 6 0.14 -17.56 -5.78
N SER A 7 0.06 -18.74 -6.40
CA SER A 7 1.23 -19.62 -6.55
C SER A 7 2.35 -18.98 -7.37
N GLU A 8 1.99 -18.29 -8.47
CA GLU A 8 2.97 -17.55 -9.29
C GLU A 8 3.65 -16.43 -8.50
N LEU A 9 2.90 -15.67 -7.71
CA LEU A 9 3.45 -14.58 -6.88
C LEU A 9 4.29 -15.11 -5.72
N LEU A 10 3.83 -16.16 -5.03
CA LEU A 10 4.56 -16.79 -3.93
C LEU A 10 5.92 -17.32 -4.39
N SER A 11 6.01 -17.93 -5.58
CA SER A 11 7.29 -18.41 -6.12
C SER A 11 8.32 -17.30 -6.34
N LYS A 12 7.87 -16.03 -6.37
CA LYS A 12 8.70 -14.82 -6.54
C LYS A 12 8.81 -14.00 -5.26
N ASN A 13 8.33 -14.50 -4.12
CA ASN A 13 8.24 -13.78 -2.85
C ASN A 13 7.45 -12.47 -2.93
N VAL A 14 6.39 -12.43 -3.75
CA VAL A 14 5.54 -11.26 -3.93
C VAL A 14 4.20 -11.46 -3.23
N THR A 15 3.82 -10.50 -2.41
CA THR A 15 2.54 -10.48 -1.69
C THR A 15 1.40 -10.04 -2.59
N LEU A 16 0.28 -10.78 -2.56
CA LEU A 16 -0.96 -10.40 -3.23
C LEU A 16 -1.86 -9.63 -2.28
N VAL A 17 -2.18 -8.39 -2.62
CA VAL A 17 -3.30 -7.63 -2.04
C VAL A 17 -4.50 -7.78 -2.97
N ALA A 18 -5.54 -8.50 -2.51
CA ALA A 18 -6.79 -8.66 -3.26
C ALA A 18 -7.64 -7.39 -3.14
N VAL A 19 -7.76 -6.62 -4.23
CA VAL A 19 -8.46 -5.33 -4.21
C VAL A 19 -9.96 -5.56 -4.31
N SER A 20 -10.65 -5.39 -3.18
CA SER A 20 -12.08 -5.69 -3.01
C SER A 20 -13.00 -4.47 -3.09
N LYS A 21 -12.46 -3.30 -3.49
CA LYS A 21 -13.27 -2.09 -3.67
C LYS A 21 -14.51 -2.35 -4.53
N THR A 22 -15.64 -1.79 -4.13
CA THR A 22 -16.96 -1.95 -4.79
C THR A 22 -17.51 -3.39 -4.85
N ARG A 23 -16.88 -4.35 -4.19
CA ARG A 23 -17.35 -5.73 -4.12
C ARG A 23 -18.17 -5.94 -2.84
N PRO A 24 -19.32 -6.62 -2.94
CA PRO A 24 -20.12 -6.95 -1.75
C PRO A 24 -19.39 -7.97 -0.86
N PRO A 25 -19.73 -8.03 0.46
CA PRO A 25 -19.08 -8.94 1.41
C PRO A 25 -19.07 -10.41 0.97
N GLU A 26 -20.10 -10.88 0.29
CA GLU A 26 -20.22 -12.27 -0.19
C GLU A 26 -19.09 -12.62 -1.17
N GLN A 27 -18.77 -11.72 -2.11
CA GLN A 27 -17.65 -11.92 -3.04
C GLN A 27 -16.29 -11.90 -2.32
N VAL A 28 -16.16 -11.09 -1.28
CA VAL A 28 -14.95 -11.09 -0.45
C VAL A 28 -14.81 -12.42 0.29
N MET A 29 -15.91 -12.94 0.82
CA MET A 29 -15.96 -14.25 1.48
C MET A 29 -15.60 -15.41 0.55
N ASP A 30 -15.99 -15.36 -0.72
CA ASP A 30 -15.61 -16.38 -1.71
C ASP A 30 -14.09 -16.45 -1.89
N ILE A 31 -13.44 -15.29 -1.96
CA ILE A 31 -11.98 -15.17 -2.08
C ILE A 31 -11.26 -15.50 -0.76
N TYR A 32 -11.86 -15.11 0.37
CA TYR A 32 -11.38 -15.50 1.70
C TYR A 32 -11.42 -17.02 1.91
N GLY A 33 -12.52 -17.69 1.49
CA GLY A 33 -12.65 -19.15 1.53
C GLY A 33 -11.59 -19.90 0.71
N GLN A 34 -11.03 -19.24 -0.32
CA GLN A 34 -9.90 -19.74 -1.10
C GLN A 34 -8.52 -19.44 -0.43
N GLY A 35 -8.51 -19.01 0.83
CA GLY A 35 -7.30 -18.81 1.64
C GLY A 35 -6.66 -17.42 1.54
N GLN A 36 -7.27 -16.46 0.83
CA GLN A 36 -6.79 -15.08 0.83
C GLN A 36 -7.07 -14.41 2.18
N ARG A 37 -6.10 -13.64 2.70
CA ARG A 37 -6.25 -12.92 3.98
C ARG A 37 -5.98 -11.43 3.85
N ILE A 38 -5.21 -11.00 2.86
CA ILE A 38 -4.84 -9.60 2.65
C ILE A 38 -5.78 -8.99 1.61
N PHE A 39 -6.61 -8.04 2.04
CA PHE A 39 -7.56 -7.35 1.17
C PHE A 39 -7.31 -5.86 1.15
N GLY A 40 -7.47 -5.24 -0.02
CA GLY A 40 -7.23 -3.82 -0.23
C GLY A 40 -8.50 -3.03 -0.53
N GLU A 41 -8.70 -1.92 0.19
CA GLU A 41 -9.80 -0.98 -0.02
C GLU A 41 -9.29 0.41 -0.39
N ASN A 42 -10.04 1.08 -1.28
CA ASN A 42 -9.71 2.45 -1.65
C ASN A 42 -10.31 3.49 -0.70
N ARG A 43 -11.41 3.15 -0.04
CA ARG A 43 -12.18 4.08 0.80
C ARG A 43 -12.25 3.55 2.23
N ALA A 44 -11.85 4.40 3.19
CA ALA A 44 -11.92 4.05 4.62
C ALA A 44 -13.35 3.68 5.06
N GLN A 45 -14.37 4.35 4.53
CA GLN A 45 -15.76 4.07 4.86
C GLN A 45 -16.16 2.63 4.45
N GLU A 46 -15.88 2.24 3.21
CA GLU A 46 -16.16 0.89 2.71
C GLU A 46 -15.38 -0.18 3.50
N MET A 47 -14.12 0.11 3.85
CA MET A 47 -13.31 -0.75 4.71
C MET A 47 -13.94 -0.97 6.08
N MET A 48 -14.43 0.10 6.73
CA MET A 48 -15.11 0.02 8.04
C MET A 48 -16.36 -0.84 7.98
N GLU A 49 -17.20 -0.64 6.96
CA GLU A 49 -18.45 -1.40 6.75
C GLU A 49 -18.16 -2.90 6.57
N LYS A 50 -17.18 -3.24 5.74
CA LYS A 50 -16.76 -4.62 5.51
C LYS A 50 -16.13 -5.27 6.73
N HIS A 51 -15.31 -4.53 7.48
CA HIS A 51 -14.68 -5.03 8.70
C HIS A 51 -15.70 -5.46 9.75
N GLN A 52 -16.88 -4.83 9.80
CA GLN A 52 -17.95 -5.17 10.77
C GLN A 52 -18.62 -6.50 10.48
N VAL A 53 -18.62 -6.96 9.23
CA VAL A 53 -19.40 -8.13 8.80
C VAL A 53 -18.56 -9.29 8.27
N LEU A 54 -17.26 -9.07 8.07
CA LEU A 54 -16.31 -10.06 7.56
C LEU A 54 -15.40 -10.59 8.67
N PRO A 55 -14.70 -11.73 8.48
CA PRO A 55 -13.84 -12.33 9.48
C PRO A 55 -12.76 -11.38 10.00
N SER A 56 -12.52 -11.42 11.30
CA SER A 56 -11.60 -10.52 12.01
C SER A 56 -10.11 -10.75 11.73
N ASP A 57 -9.76 -11.90 11.12
CA ASP A 57 -8.41 -12.25 10.70
C ASP A 57 -8.06 -11.72 9.29
N ILE A 58 -8.97 -11.01 8.65
CA ILE A 58 -8.66 -10.27 7.42
C ILE A 58 -7.66 -9.14 7.75
N GLN A 59 -6.57 -9.14 6.99
CA GLN A 59 -5.55 -8.09 7.04
C GLN A 59 -5.93 -6.99 6.05
N TRP A 60 -6.48 -5.91 6.59
CA TRP A 60 -6.97 -4.80 5.78
C TRP A 60 -5.86 -3.84 5.38
N HIS A 61 -5.68 -3.62 4.10
CA HIS A 61 -4.76 -2.62 3.53
C HIS A 61 -5.55 -1.47 2.92
N LEU A 62 -5.30 -0.24 3.39
CA LEU A 62 -5.84 0.95 2.74
C LEU A 62 -4.90 1.36 1.61
N ILE A 63 -5.40 1.32 0.37
CA ILE A 63 -4.59 1.53 -0.84
C ILE A 63 -5.00 2.76 -1.65
N GLY A 64 -6.10 3.43 -1.29
CA GLY A 64 -6.56 4.68 -1.89
C GLY A 64 -6.28 5.89 -0.99
N HIS A 65 -6.50 7.09 -1.52
CA HIS A 65 -6.27 8.34 -0.79
C HIS A 65 -7.00 8.37 0.55
N LEU A 66 -6.28 8.69 1.61
CA LEU A 66 -6.80 8.74 2.98
C LEU A 66 -6.89 10.18 3.48
N GLN A 67 -8.10 10.65 3.70
CA GLN A 67 -8.32 11.91 4.40
C GLN A 67 -8.01 11.78 5.90
N THR A 68 -7.38 12.78 6.50
CA THR A 68 -6.98 12.77 7.92
C THR A 68 -8.15 12.50 8.87
N ASN A 69 -9.34 13.06 8.59
CA ASN A 69 -10.55 12.86 9.40
C ASN A 69 -11.10 11.41 9.36
N LYS A 70 -10.63 10.58 8.46
CA LYS A 70 -11.04 9.16 8.35
C LYS A 70 -10.09 8.19 9.06
N VAL A 71 -8.90 8.62 9.41
CA VAL A 71 -7.87 7.78 10.06
C VAL A 71 -8.40 7.13 11.33
N LYS A 72 -9.09 7.90 12.19
CA LYS A 72 -9.67 7.40 13.45
C LYS A 72 -10.55 6.17 13.26
N GLY A 73 -11.33 6.13 12.16
CA GLY A 73 -12.27 5.03 11.91
C GLY A 73 -11.62 3.69 11.58
N ILE A 74 -10.40 3.71 11.07
CA ILE A 74 -9.70 2.48 10.64
C ILE A 74 -8.52 2.10 11.55
N ALA A 75 -8.03 3.01 12.40
CA ALA A 75 -6.81 2.82 13.18
C ALA A 75 -6.82 1.57 14.06
N SER A 76 -8.00 1.13 14.56
CA SER A 76 -8.11 -0.03 15.45
C SER A 76 -7.87 -1.37 14.75
N PHE A 77 -8.02 -1.46 13.41
CA PHE A 77 -7.98 -2.73 12.70
C PHE A 77 -7.16 -2.73 11.40
N VAL A 78 -6.89 -1.56 10.80
CA VAL A 78 -6.08 -1.50 9.57
C VAL A 78 -4.71 -2.12 9.81
N GLN A 79 -4.25 -2.98 8.88
CA GLN A 79 -2.94 -3.60 8.96
C GLN A 79 -1.87 -2.72 8.32
N MET A 80 -2.14 -2.14 7.16
CA MET A 80 -1.19 -1.31 6.45
C MET A 80 -1.89 -0.18 5.67
N ILE A 81 -1.28 1.01 5.68
CA ILE A 81 -1.73 2.16 4.90
C ILE A 81 -0.68 2.44 3.83
N HIS A 82 -1.05 2.26 2.55
CA HIS A 82 -0.13 2.43 1.42
C HIS A 82 -0.03 3.88 0.92
N SER A 83 -0.98 4.71 1.30
CA SER A 83 -1.24 6.02 0.68
C SER A 83 -0.79 7.20 1.53
N VAL A 84 0.34 7.08 2.23
CA VAL A 84 0.88 8.20 2.99
C VAL A 84 1.58 9.17 2.04
N ASP A 85 0.95 10.32 1.82
CA ASP A 85 1.35 11.35 0.88
C ASP A 85 1.77 12.68 1.52
N SER A 86 1.82 12.74 2.85
CA SER A 86 2.18 13.96 3.57
C SER A 86 2.58 13.71 5.03
N LEU A 87 3.42 14.58 5.58
CA LEU A 87 3.76 14.59 7.01
C LEU A 87 2.50 14.73 7.88
N ARG A 88 1.57 15.61 7.48
CA ARG A 88 0.30 15.83 8.20
C ARG A 88 -0.52 14.54 8.33
N LEU A 89 -0.61 13.75 7.26
CA LEU A 89 -1.33 12.47 7.31
C LEU A 89 -0.61 11.49 8.23
N LEU A 90 0.73 11.41 8.15
CA LEU A 90 1.53 10.52 8.98
C LEU A 90 1.41 10.85 10.47
N GLN A 91 1.41 12.16 10.83
CA GLN A 91 1.14 12.64 12.19
C GLN A 91 -0.23 12.20 12.71
N GLU A 92 -1.28 12.31 11.88
CA GLU A 92 -2.62 11.89 12.28
C GLU A 92 -2.71 10.37 12.45
N ILE A 93 -2.01 9.59 11.61
CA ILE A 93 -1.93 8.12 11.77
C ILE A 93 -1.24 7.79 13.10
N ASP A 94 -0.08 8.37 13.41
CA ASP A 94 0.64 8.15 14.67
C ASP A 94 -0.23 8.47 15.88
N LYS A 95 -0.89 9.63 15.85
CA LYS A 95 -1.80 10.08 16.91
C LYS A 95 -2.96 9.11 17.14
N GLN A 96 -3.64 8.66 16.08
CA GLN A 96 -4.77 7.74 16.20
C GLN A 96 -4.31 6.33 16.58
N ALA A 97 -3.19 5.85 16.06
CA ALA A 97 -2.59 4.58 16.44
C ALA A 97 -2.24 4.55 17.94
N LYS A 98 -1.72 5.67 18.49
CA LYS A 98 -1.47 5.84 19.92
C LYS A 98 -2.74 5.63 20.75
N THR A 99 -3.88 6.19 20.33
CA THR A 99 -5.15 6.09 21.09
C THR A 99 -5.69 4.68 21.19
N VAL A 100 -5.32 3.82 20.23
CA VAL A 100 -5.73 2.41 20.17
C VAL A 100 -4.59 1.44 20.53
N HIS A 101 -3.50 1.97 21.09
CA HIS A 101 -2.31 1.20 21.54
C HIS A 101 -1.73 0.27 20.47
N ARG A 102 -1.65 0.74 19.21
CA ARG A 102 -1.09 0.00 18.09
C ARG A 102 0.10 0.73 17.47
N VAL A 103 0.88 -0.02 16.70
CA VAL A 103 1.80 0.48 15.67
C VAL A 103 1.22 0.11 14.33
N ILE A 104 1.00 1.09 13.46
CA ILE A 104 0.42 0.89 12.12
C ILE A 104 1.52 0.93 11.07
N ASP A 105 1.55 -0.10 10.20
CA ASP A 105 2.47 -0.15 9.08
C ASP A 105 2.04 0.83 7.98
N CYS A 106 3.00 1.59 7.47
CA CYS A 106 2.77 2.62 6.47
C CYS A 106 3.76 2.51 5.31
N LEU A 107 3.29 2.83 4.10
CA LEU A 107 4.14 3.06 2.94
C LEU A 107 4.05 4.53 2.52
N LEU A 108 5.18 5.13 2.13
CA LEU A 108 5.19 6.45 1.52
C LEU A 108 4.73 6.32 0.07
N GLN A 109 3.68 7.05 -0.30
CA GLN A 109 3.18 7.07 -1.66
C GLN A 109 3.95 8.10 -2.49
N PHE A 110 4.52 7.66 -3.60
CA PHE A 110 5.23 8.50 -4.55
C PHE A 110 4.42 8.71 -5.82
N HIS A 111 4.52 9.93 -6.35
CA HIS A 111 4.03 10.25 -7.68
C HIS A 111 5.09 9.87 -8.71
N ILE A 112 4.85 8.79 -9.47
CA ILE A 112 5.78 8.27 -10.49
C ILE A 112 5.20 8.33 -11.91
N ALA A 113 3.90 8.54 -12.02
CA ALA A 113 3.19 8.65 -13.30
C ALA A 113 3.42 10.02 -13.96
N GLN A 114 3.28 10.07 -15.29
CA GLN A 114 3.38 11.33 -16.04
C GLN A 114 2.09 12.16 -16.02
N GLU A 115 1.03 11.65 -15.44
CA GLU A 115 -0.27 12.32 -15.35
C GLU A 115 -0.23 13.51 -14.37
N GLU A 116 -0.92 14.61 -14.70
CA GLU A 116 -0.91 15.84 -13.90
C GLU A 116 -1.66 15.76 -12.57
N THR A 117 -2.53 14.77 -12.37
CA THR A 117 -3.26 14.56 -11.11
C THR A 117 -2.34 13.93 -10.07
N LYS A 118 -1.69 14.78 -9.29
CA LYS A 118 -0.67 14.38 -8.32
C LYS A 118 -1.30 13.91 -7.00
N PHE A 119 -1.32 12.61 -6.77
CA PHE A 119 -1.33 12.06 -5.42
C PHE A 119 0.02 11.40 -5.17
N GLY A 120 0.66 11.76 -4.09
CA GLY A 120 1.96 11.23 -3.72
C GLY A 120 3.02 12.31 -3.55
N LEU A 121 4.04 11.96 -2.80
CA LEU A 121 5.24 12.77 -2.56
C LEU A 121 6.13 12.78 -3.79
N ASP A 122 6.85 13.84 -3.98
CA ASP A 122 8.11 13.78 -4.72
C ASP A 122 9.26 13.34 -3.78
N GLU A 123 10.45 13.16 -4.34
CA GLU A 123 11.58 12.67 -3.55
C GLU A 123 12.07 13.72 -2.53
N ALA A 124 12.04 15.00 -2.87
CA ALA A 124 12.46 16.08 -1.97
C ALA A 124 11.50 16.24 -0.79
N GLU A 125 10.20 16.12 -1.03
CA GLU A 125 9.17 16.13 0.01
C GLU A 125 9.33 14.94 0.98
N ALA A 126 9.62 13.75 0.44
CA ALA A 126 9.87 12.56 1.27
C ALA A 126 11.14 12.72 2.13
N TRP A 127 12.22 13.28 1.58
CA TRP A 127 13.43 13.56 2.34
C TRP A 127 13.18 14.58 3.45
N ALA A 128 12.49 15.68 3.15
CA ALA A 128 12.11 16.68 4.15
C ALA A 128 11.25 16.08 5.28
N LEU A 129 10.28 15.22 4.92
CA LEU A 129 9.46 14.49 5.89
C LEU A 129 10.32 13.63 6.81
N LEU A 130 11.21 12.81 6.26
CA LEU A 130 12.04 11.87 7.04
C LEU A 130 13.09 12.57 7.91
N GLN A 131 13.52 13.78 7.55
CA GLN A 131 14.45 14.60 8.34
C GLN A 131 13.76 15.50 9.37
N SER A 132 12.43 15.55 9.38
CA SER A 132 11.68 16.43 10.28
C SER A 132 11.76 15.98 11.75
N GLU A 133 11.72 16.93 12.66
CA GLU A 133 11.65 16.65 14.11
C GLU A 133 10.36 15.92 14.46
N GLU A 134 9.28 16.23 13.76
CA GLU A 134 7.97 15.61 13.94
C GLU A 134 8.03 14.10 13.66
N TYR A 135 8.64 13.71 12.53
CA TYR A 135 8.82 12.27 12.22
C TYR A 135 9.70 11.59 13.27
N ALA A 136 10.78 12.22 13.72
CA ALA A 136 11.68 11.67 14.71
C ALA A 136 11.01 11.40 16.08
N GLN A 137 9.86 12.04 16.37
CA GLN A 137 9.09 11.87 17.60
C GLN A 137 7.99 10.81 17.48
N MET A 138 7.61 10.34 16.28
CA MET A 138 6.56 9.34 16.09
C MET A 138 6.99 7.97 16.62
N ARG A 139 6.05 7.26 17.28
CA ARG A 139 6.32 5.96 17.92
C ARG A 139 5.25 4.91 17.62
N HIS A 140 4.17 5.30 16.97
CA HIS A 140 3.00 4.44 16.74
C HIS A 140 2.75 4.19 15.24
N ILE A 141 3.73 4.53 14.41
CA ILE A 141 3.79 4.16 12.99
C ILE A 141 5.08 3.41 12.71
N ARG A 142 5.09 2.62 11.65
CA ARG A 142 6.28 1.98 11.12
C ARG A 142 6.30 2.14 9.62
N LEU A 143 7.29 2.86 9.08
CA LEU A 143 7.48 2.95 7.64
C LEU A 143 8.10 1.66 7.15
N CYS A 144 7.38 0.94 6.29
CA CYS A 144 7.77 -0.37 5.77
C CYS A 144 8.29 -0.33 4.33
N GLY A 145 8.20 0.83 3.65
CA GLY A 145 8.62 0.96 2.27
C GLY A 145 7.87 2.06 1.51
N VAL A 146 7.69 1.82 0.22
CA VAL A 146 7.11 2.78 -0.72
C VAL A 146 5.94 2.20 -1.50
N MET A 147 5.08 3.08 -2.02
CA MET A 147 4.01 2.73 -2.95
C MET A 147 4.00 3.70 -4.13
N GLY A 148 3.70 3.19 -5.32
CA GLY A 148 3.45 3.99 -6.51
C GLY A 148 2.47 3.34 -7.47
N MET A 149 1.92 4.16 -8.35
CA MET A 149 1.07 3.74 -9.46
C MET A 149 1.65 4.31 -10.75
N ALA A 150 1.85 3.45 -11.74
CA ALA A 150 2.27 3.87 -13.06
C ALA A 150 1.10 4.51 -13.82
N SER A 151 1.41 5.24 -14.88
CA SER A 151 0.45 5.81 -15.83
C SER A 151 -0.47 4.72 -16.39
N PHE A 152 -1.75 5.07 -16.55
CA PHE A 152 -2.71 4.19 -17.22
C PHE A 152 -2.52 4.26 -18.74
N THR A 153 -1.69 3.37 -19.27
CA THR A 153 -1.30 3.34 -20.68
C THR A 153 -0.98 1.91 -21.14
N ASP A 154 -1.11 1.66 -22.43
CA ASP A 154 -0.66 0.41 -23.07
C ASP A 154 0.86 0.40 -23.37
N ASN A 155 1.55 1.53 -23.17
CA ASN A 155 2.99 1.64 -23.33
C ASN A 155 3.74 1.03 -22.14
N MET A 156 3.99 -0.26 -22.18
CA MET A 156 4.66 -1.01 -21.11
C MET A 156 6.11 -0.56 -20.87
N GLU A 157 6.78 0.03 -21.84
CA GLU A 157 8.11 0.61 -21.64
C GLU A 157 8.08 1.90 -20.79
N GLN A 158 7.03 2.70 -20.93
CA GLN A 158 6.80 3.83 -20.03
C GLN A 158 6.50 3.33 -18.60
N VAL A 159 5.57 2.38 -18.48
CA VAL A 159 5.22 1.74 -17.18
C VAL A 159 6.47 1.18 -16.50
N ARG A 160 7.34 0.51 -17.26
CA ARG A 160 8.60 -0.04 -16.77
C ARG A 160 9.52 1.04 -16.20
N ARG A 161 9.72 2.14 -16.91
CA ARG A 161 10.55 3.26 -16.44
C ARG A 161 10.00 3.89 -15.15
N GLU A 162 8.68 4.01 -15.04
CA GLU A 162 8.03 4.54 -13.84
C GLU A 162 8.21 3.60 -12.64
N PHE A 163 8.13 2.29 -12.83
CA PHE A 163 8.43 1.33 -11.76
C PHE A 163 9.92 1.29 -11.38
N GLN A 164 10.82 1.42 -12.37
CA GLN A 164 12.26 1.56 -12.10
C GLN A 164 12.57 2.80 -11.27
N LEU A 165 11.87 3.91 -11.53
CA LEU A 165 11.99 5.13 -10.72
C LEU A 165 11.59 4.86 -9.27
N LEU A 166 10.45 4.21 -9.02
CA LEU A 166 10.01 3.88 -7.65
C LEU A 166 11.00 2.95 -6.93
N ASN A 167 11.52 1.95 -7.63
CA ASN A 167 12.53 1.04 -7.09
C ASN A 167 13.83 1.80 -6.72
N ALA A 168 14.28 2.70 -7.59
CA ALA A 168 15.45 3.54 -7.31
C ALA A 168 15.23 4.46 -6.10
N ILE A 169 14.04 5.08 -5.96
CA ILE A 169 13.66 5.88 -4.78
C ILE A 169 13.72 5.02 -3.52
N PHE A 170 13.11 3.82 -3.55
CA PHE A 170 13.14 2.89 -2.42
C PHE A 170 14.56 2.62 -1.94
N HIS A 171 15.49 2.28 -2.83
CA HIS A 171 16.86 1.97 -2.45
C HIS A 171 17.63 3.18 -1.93
N ARG A 172 17.38 4.39 -2.45
CA ARG A 172 17.97 5.61 -1.91
C ARG A 172 17.50 5.88 -0.49
N LEU A 173 16.18 5.78 -0.24
CA LEU A 173 15.62 5.96 1.10
C LEU A 173 16.12 4.88 2.06
N GLN A 174 16.13 3.61 1.63
CA GLN A 174 16.62 2.50 2.44
C GLN A 174 18.07 2.73 2.89
N SER A 175 18.94 3.15 1.98
CA SER A 175 20.35 3.40 2.29
C SER A 175 20.53 4.60 3.21
N ALA A 176 19.76 5.68 3.02
CA ALA A 176 19.93 6.94 3.74
C ALA A 176 19.30 6.92 5.15
N PHE A 177 18.12 6.31 5.30
CA PHE A 177 17.31 6.43 6.53
C PHE A 177 17.01 5.11 7.21
N PHE A 178 17.04 3.99 6.48
CA PHE A 178 16.55 2.69 6.97
C PHE A 178 17.61 1.57 6.88
N SER A 179 18.89 1.95 6.79
CA SER A 179 19.99 0.98 6.74
C SER A 179 19.98 0.09 7.99
N GLY A 180 19.96 -1.23 7.78
CA GLY A 180 19.87 -2.21 8.87
C GLY A 180 18.48 -2.37 9.49
N MET A 181 17.46 -1.72 8.97
CA MET A 181 16.07 -1.86 9.44
C MET A 181 15.29 -2.89 8.59
N PRO A 182 15.10 -4.13 9.05
CA PRO A 182 14.55 -5.22 8.23
C PRO A 182 13.08 -5.03 7.87
N HIS A 183 12.38 -4.12 8.53
CA HIS A 183 10.99 -3.82 8.24
C HIS A 183 10.81 -2.90 7.02
N PHE A 184 11.82 -2.09 6.63
CA PHE A 184 11.75 -1.27 5.44
C PHE A 184 12.15 -2.09 4.21
N ARG A 185 11.19 -2.81 3.63
CA ARG A 185 11.42 -3.79 2.57
C ARG A 185 10.33 -3.85 1.50
N GLU A 186 9.23 -3.10 1.66
CA GLU A 186 8.07 -3.24 0.79
C GLU A 186 8.11 -2.22 -0.36
N ILE A 187 7.91 -2.71 -1.58
CA ILE A 187 7.67 -1.91 -2.78
C ILE A 187 6.31 -2.31 -3.33
N SER A 188 5.28 -1.51 -3.00
CA SER A 188 3.92 -1.76 -3.45
C SER A 188 3.67 -1.09 -4.79
N MET A 189 3.75 -1.85 -5.87
CA MET A 189 3.48 -1.39 -7.24
C MET A 189 2.96 -2.54 -8.09
N GLY A 190 2.21 -2.21 -9.14
CA GLY A 190 1.60 -3.18 -10.04
C GLY A 190 0.14 -3.49 -9.71
N MET A 191 -0.69 -3.42 -10.73
CA MET A 191 -2.12 -3.68 -10.72
C MET A 191 -2.48 -4.74 -11.77
N SER A 192 -3.77 -4.99 -11.99
CA SER A 192 -4.25 -6.08 -12.88
C SER A 192 -3.64 -6.05 -14.30
N GLY A 193 -3.31 -4.87 -14.85
CA GLY A 193 -2.78 -4.74 -16.22
C GLY A 193 -1.24 -4.77 -16.33
N ASP A 194 -0.52 -4.48 -15.23
CA ASP A 194 0.91 -4.19 -15.28
C ASP A 194 1.75 -4.94 -14.22
N TRP A 195 1.13 -5.75 -13.37
CA TRP A 195 1.80 -6.42 -12.26
C TRP A 195 3.00 -7.29 -12.67
N ARG A 196 2.98 -7.88 -13.89
CA ARG A 196 4.12 -8.69 -14.36
C ARG A 196 5.34 -7.82 -14.60
N VAL A 197 5.16 -6.63 -15.17
CA VAL A 197 6.22 -5.63 -15.32
C VAL A 197 6.69 -5.17 -13.97
N ALA A 198 5.76 -4.85 -13.04
CA ALA A 198 6.10 -4.44 -11.68
C ALA A 198 6.97 -5.48 -10.96
N VAL A 199 6.62 -6.77 -11.05
CA VAL A 199 7.40 -7.85 -10.45
C VAL A 199 8.79 -7.97 -11.05
N GLN A 200 8.94 -7.77 -12.36
CA GLN A 200 10.26 -7.74 -13.01
C GLN A 200 11.13 -6.58 -12.52
N GLU A 201 10.50 -5.46 -12.17
CA GLU A 201 11.17 -4.25 -11.66
C GLU A 201 11.27 -4.21 -10.12
N GLY A 202 11.06 -5.35 -9.43
CA GLY A 202 11.34 -5.49 -8.00
C GLY A 202 10.16 -5.23 -7.07
N SER A 203 8.90 -5.25 -7.57
CA SER A 203 7.73 -5.21 -6.70
C SER A 203 7.74 -6.34 -5.68
N THR A 204 7.52 -6.04 -4.40
CA THR A 204 7.30 -7.02 -3.33
C THR A 204 5.83 -7.23 -3.03
N MET A 205 4.95 -6.32 -3.52
CA MET A 205 3.52 -6.35 -3.24
C MET A 205 2.73 -5.81 -4.45
N VAL A 206 1.81 -6.62 -4.98
CA VAL A 206 0.92 -6.25 -6.08
C VAL A 206 -0.53 -6.13 -5.63
N ARG A 207 -1.29 -5.23 -6.26
CA ARG A 207 -2.68 -4.90 -5.91
C ARG A 207 -3.60 -5.27 -7.07
N ILE A 208 -4.24 -6.43 -6.97
CA ILE A 208 -5.01 -7.00 -8.07
C ILE A 208 -6.48 -7.15 -7.68
N GLY A 209 -7.39 -6.63 -8.50
CA GLY A 209 -8.84 -6.67 -8.29
C GLY A 209 -9.58 -7.35 -9.44
N SER A 210 -9.66 -6.71 -10.61
CA SER A 210 -10.49 -7.17 -11.74
C SER A 210 -10.14 -8.57 -12.28
N ALA A 211 -8.91 -9.03 -12.07
CA ALA A 211 -8.50 -10.39 -12.44
C ALA A 211 -8.93 -11.45 -11.39
N ILE A 212 -9.33 -11.04 -10.19
CA ILE A 212 -9.70 -11.92 -9.07
C ILE A 212 -11.22 -11.97 -8.91
N PHE A 213 -11.85 -10.80 -8.82
CA PHE A 213 -13.28 -10.66 -8.66
C PHE A 213 -13.95 -10.56 -10.04
N LYS A 214 -14.63 -11.58 -10.44
CA LYS A 214 -15.41 -11.64 -11.68
C LYS A 214 -16.87 -11.36 -11.42
#